data_f8a98f65e2e61dc82a0d83eebe739f93
#
_entry.id   f8a98f65e2e61dc82a0d83eebe739f93
#
_cell.length_a   1.000
_cell.length_b   1.000
_cell.length_c   1.000
_cell.angle_alpha   90.00
_cell.angle_beta   90.00
_cell.angle_gamma   90.00
#
_symmetry.space_group_name_H-M   'P 1'
#
loop_
_entity.id
_entity.type
_entity.pdbx_description
1 polymer ?
#
loop_
_entity_poly.entity_id
_entity_poly.type
_entity_poly.pdbx_seq_one_letter_code
_entity_poly.pdbx_strand_id
1 'polypeptide(L)'
;MRIVIAEDAAVIRAGLTEILTDRGHEIVAAVGDATALLAAVADHQPDVAIVDVRMPPDHTDEGLRAAIAIRRAHPGVGILVFSQYVETRYAADLLRMRSGGVGYLLKDRVANVAEFADAITRIAAGGTALDPEVVTGLLNATRHTAALDALTPREHDVLALMAEGRSNSAIADRFAVSERAVEKHISNIFSKLGLPPSDSDHRRVLAVLAFLGDR
;
A
#
# COMPACT_ATOMS: atom_id res chain seq x y z
N MET A 1 -14.31 14.24 -18.98
CA MET A 1 -13.64 14.51 -17.69
C MET A 1 -12.21 14.94 -18.00
N ARG A 2 -11.66 15.80 -17.17
CA ARG A 2 -10.26 16.25 -17.23
C ARG A 2 -9.39 15.33 -16.37
N ILE A 3 -8.38 14.74 -16.96
CA ILE A 3 -7.55 13.72 -16.30
C ILE A 3 -6.08 14.12 -16.38
N VAL A 4 -5.36 13.95 -15.26
CA VAL A 4 -3.90 13.95 -15.20
C VAL A 4 -3.42 12.50 -15.07
N ILE A 5 -2.39 12.13 -15.83
CA ILE A 5 -1.74 10.82 -15.77
C ILE A 5 -0.31 11.01 -15.28
N ALA A 6 0.09 10.28 -14.25
CA ALA A 6 1.46 10.19 -13.75
C ALA A 6 1.92 8.74 -13.82
N GLU A 7 2.83 8.46 -14.73
CA GLU A 7 3.36 7.13 -15.05
C GLU A 7 4.77 7.30 -15.63
N ASP A 8 5.77 6.68 -15.05
CA ASP A 8 7.16 6.81 -15.50
C ASP A 8 7.43 6.05 -16.81
N ALA A 9 6.79 4.88 -16.99
CA ALA A 9 6.91 4.09 -18.19
C ALA A 9 6.22 4.76 -19.39
N ALA A 10 7.00 5.33 -20.30
CA ALA A 10 6.51 6.12 -21.44
C ALA A 10 5.48 5.37 -22.31
N VAL A 11 5.65 4.05 -22.49
CA VAL A 11 4.73 3.21 -23.29
C VAL A 11 3.37 3.08 -22.59
N ILE A 12 3.35 2.84 -21.28
CA ILE A 12 2.12 2.73 -20.49
C ILE A 12 1.42 4.10 -20.46
N ARG A 13 2.16 5.17 -20.22
CA ARG A 13 1.64 6.54 -20.22
C ARG A 13 0.99 6.91 -21.54
N ALA A 14 1.64 6.60 -22.67
CA ALA A 14 1.08 6.84 -24.01
C ALA A 14 -0.19 6.00 -24.24
N GLY A 15 -0.16 4.71 -23.91
CA GLY A 15 -1.33 3.83 -24.04
C GLY A 15 -2.53 4.28 -23.21
N LEU A 16 -2.33 4.69 -21.96
CA LEU A 16 -3.39 5.25 -21.11
C LEU A 16 -3.97 6.54 -21.71
N THR A 17 -3.09 7.40 -22.25
CA THR A 17 -3.50 8.65 -22.89
C THR A 17 -4.40 8.37 -24.10
N GLU A 18 -4.00 7.47 -24.98
CA GLU A 18 -4.76 7.09 -26.17
C GLU A 18 -6.12 6.46 -25.78
N ILE A 19 -6.11 5.44 -24.93
CA ILE A 19 -7.32 4.73 -24.47
C ILE A 19 -8.35 5.70 -23.86
N LEU A 20 -7.91 6.63 -23.04
CA LEU A 20 -8.82 7.55 -22.35
C LEU A 20 -9.29 8.68 -23.26
N THR A 21 -8.46 9.14 -24.19
CA THR A 21 -8.84 10.12 -25.21
C THR A 21 -9.91 9.55 -26.15
N ASP A 22 -9.75 8.31 -26.60
CA ASP A 22 -10.72 7.60 -27.44
C ASP A 22 -12.09 7.44 -26.76
N ARG A 23 -12.10 7.45 -25.43
CA ARG A 23 -13.35 7.41 -24.63
C ARG A 23 -13.91 8.80 -24.30
N GLY A 24 -13.38 9.84 -24.91
CA GLY A 24 -13.89 11.21 -24.77
C GLY A 24 -13.43 11.91 -23.50
N HIS A 25 -12.36 11.44 -22.86
CA HIS A 25 -11.74 12.17 -21.75
C HIS A 25 -10.67 13.14 -22.27
N GLU A 26 -10.49 14.24 -21.57
CA GLU A 26 -9.46 15.24 -21.84
C GLU A 26 -8.23 14.95 -20.95
N ILE A 27 -7.11 14.56 -21.54
CA ILE A 27 -5.86 14.39 -20.81
C ILE A 27 -5.16 15.75 -20.74
N VAL A 28 -5.29 16.43 -19.61
CA VAL A 28 -4.77 17.80 -19.42
C VAL A 28 -3.27 17.81 -19.13
N ALA A 29 -2.71 16.72 -18.61
CA ALA A 29 -1.28 16.50 -18.49
C ALA A 29 -0.97 15.01 -18.40
N ALA A 30 0.20 14.59 -18.94
CA ALA A 30 0.75 13.25 -18.82
C ALA A 30 2.24 13.36 -18.46
N VAL A 31 2.59 13.02 -17.23
CA VAL A 31 3.90 13.29 -16.61
C VAL A 31 4.57 12.00 -16.15
N GLY A 32 5.87 12.05 -15.89
CA GLY A 32 6.67 10.86 -15.55
C GLY A 32 7.20 10.81 -14.12
N ASP A 33 6.86 11.80 -13.27
CA ASP A 33 7.36 11.88 -11.89
C ASP A 33 6.36 12.58 -10.95
N ALA A 34 6.59 12.39 -9.65
CA ALA A 34 5.72 12.91 -8.60
C ALA A 34 5.71 14.45 -8.51
N THR A 35 6.83 15.11 -8.79
CA THR A 35 6.94 16.57 -8.74
C THR A 35 6.12 17.23 -9.85
N ALA A 36 6.26 16.71 -11.07
CA ALA A 36 5.47 17.13 -12.21
C ALA A 36 3.97 16.85 -12.01
N LEU A 37 3.61 15.72 -11.35
CA LEU A 37 2.23 15.40 -10.99
C LEU A 37 1.62 16.47 -10.08
N LEU A 38 2.32 16.84 -9.00
CA LEU A 38 1.83 17.85 -8.06
C LEU A 38 1.61 19.20 -8.74
N ALA A 39 2.55 19.64 -9.59
CA ALA A 39 2.42 20.86 -10.37
C ALA A 39 1.23 20.79 -11.35
N ALA A 40 1.11 19.69 -12.12
CA ALA A 40 0.03 19.50 -13.07
C ALA A 40 -1.36 19.54 -12.41
N VAL A 41 -1.51 18.91 -11.24
CA VAL A 41 -2.78 18.93 -10.49
C VAL A 41 -3.10 20.35 -9.98
N ALA A 42 -2.10 21.08 -9.48
CA ALA A 42 -2.30 22.45 -9.02
C ALA A 42 -2.74 23.39 -10.16
N ASP A 43 -2.10 23.28 -11.33
CA ASP A 43 -2.33 24.13 -12.48
C ASP A 43 -3.67 23.82 -13.19
N HIS A 44 -3.97 22.52 -13.33
CA HIS A 44 -5.10 22.07 -14.15
C HIS A 44 -6.37 21.76 -13.37
N GLN A 45 -6.31 21.51 -12.06
CA GLN A 45 -7.45 21.12 -11.23
C GLN A 45 -8.31 20.03 -11.92
N PRO A 46 -7.74 18.83 -12.17
CA PRO A 46 -8.43 17.75 -12.90
C PRO A 46 -9.58 17.16 -12.09
N ASP A 47 -10.49 16.45 -12.77
CA ASP A 47 -11.51 15.64 -12.10
C ASP A 47 -10.88 14.41 -11.43
N VAL A 48 -9.87 13.79 -12.09
CA VAL A 48 -9.17 12.60 -11.61
C VAL A 48 -7.68 12.68 -11.94
N ALA A 49 -6.84 12.24 -11.01
CA ALA A 49 -5.44 11.94 -11.26
C ALA A 49 -5.21 10.43 -11.20
N ILE A 50 -4.65 9.85 -12.27
CA ILE A 50 -4.19 8.46 -12.34
C ILE A 50 -2.71 8.46 -12.00
N VAL A 51 -2.32 7.68 -10.99
CA VAL A 51 -1.00 7.80 -10.38
C VAL A 51 -0.35 6.43 -10.25
N ASP A 52 0.79 6.24 -10.92
CA ASP A 52 1.64 5.10 -10.61
C ASP A 52 2.29 5.26 -9.24
N VAL A 53 2.49 4.15 -8.55
CA VAL A 53 3.08 4.12 -7.21
C VAL A 53 4.56 4.45 -7.27
N ARG A 54 5.29 3.78 -8.17
CA ARG A 54 6.74 3.81 -8.23
C ARG A 54 7.21 4.70 -9.36
N MET A 55 7.66 5.89 -9.02
CA MET A 55 8.16 6.89 -9.97
C MET A 55 9.54 7.40 -9.52
N PRO A 56 10.31 8.05 -10.42
CA PRO A 56 11.56 8.68 -10.03
C PRO A 56 11.40 9.64 -8.83
N PRO A 57 12.46 9.84 -7.99
CA PRO A 57 13.84 9.37 -8.22
C PRO A 57 14.14 7.96 -7.71
N ASP A 58 13.46 7.46 -6.68
CA ASP A 58 13.85 6.24 -5.97
C ASP A 58 13.04 5.00 -6.40
N HIS A 59 11.95 5.21 -7.15
CA HIS A 59 11.02 4.16 -7.60
C HIS A 59 10.48 3.29 -6.47
N THR A 60 10.08 3.93 -5.36
CA THR A 60 9.55 3.27 -4.17
C THR A 60 8.06 3.57 -3.97
N ASP A 61 7.74 4.74 -3.43
CA ASP A 61 6.38 5.13 -3.01
C ASP A 61 6.04 6.59 -3.38
N GLU A 62 6.83 7.20 -4.28
CA GLU A 62 6.71 8.62 -4.64
C GLU A 62 5.32 8.99 -5.09
N GLY A 63 4.71 8.14 -5.92
CA GLY A 63 3.34 8.37 -6.41
C GLY A 63 2.30 8.33 -5.31
N LEU A 64 2.42 7.39 -4.36
CA LEU A 64 1.50 7.31 -3.22
C LEU A 64 1.64 8.51 -2.28
N ARG A 65 2.86 8.96 -2.03
CA ARG A 65 3.09 10.20 -1.26
C ARG A 65 2.49 11.41 -1.95
N ALA A 66 2.67 11.52 -3.28
CA ALA A 66 2.05 12.58 -4.07
C ALA A 66 0.52 12.48 -4.04
N ALA A 67 -0.06 11.29 -4.19
CA ALA A 67 -1.49 11.06 -4.11
C ALA A 67 -2.08 11.53 -2.77
N ILE A 68 -1.41 11.20 -1.65
CA ILE A 68 -1.81 11.67 -0.31
C ILE A 68 -1.70 13.20 -0.20
N ALA A 69 -0.64 13.81 -0.74
CA ALA A 69 -0.48 15.26 -0.75
C ALA A 69 -1.58 15.96 -1.56
N ILE A 70 -1.90 15.43 -2.75
CA ILE A 70 -3.00 15.92 -3.59
C ILE A 70 -4.33 15.87 -2.84
N ARG A 71 -4.64 14.75 -2.21
CA ARG A 71 -5.90 14.58 -1.45
C ARG A 71 -6.04 15.57 -0.31
N ARG A 72 -4.94 15.96 0.33
CA ARG A 72 -4.93 16.97 1.40
C ARG A 72 -5.13 18.37 0.86
N ALA A 73 -4.45 18.73 -0.24
CA ALA A 73 -4.48 20.07 -0.82
C ALA A 73 -5.70 20.30 -1.73
N HIS A 74 -6.15 19.25 -2.43
CA HIS A 74 -7.19 19.30 -3.44
C HIS A 74 -8.23 18.18 -3.21
N PRO A 75 -9.06 18.25 -2.15
CA PRO A 75 -9.96 17.16 -1.75
C PRO A 75 -11.05 16.82 -2.79
N GLY A 76 -11.29 17.73 -3.75
CA GLY A 76 -12.21 17.50 -4.86
C GLY A 76 -11.65 16.65 -6.00
N VAL A 77 -10.33 16.46 -6.07
CA VAL A 77 -9.69 15.67 -7.12
C VAL A 77 -9.76 14.18 -6.76
N GLY A 78 -10.36 13.37 -7.64
CA GLY A 78 -10.36 11.93 -7.53
C GLY A 78 -8.97 11.36 -7.74
N ILE A 79 -8.58 10.33 -6.99
CA ILE A 79 -7.29 9.65 -7.14
C ILE A 79 -7.50 8.20 -7.52
N LEU A 80 -6.93 7.79 -8.64
CA LEU A 80 -6.77 6.39 -9.00
C LEU A 80 -5.30 6.00 -8.91
N VAL A 81 -4.95 5.23 -7.89
CA VAL A 81 -3.65 4.56 -7.82
C VAL A 81 -3.66 3.39 -8.79
N PHE A 82 -2.66 3.35 -9.65
CA PHE A 82 -2.52 2.36 -10.72
C PHE A 82 -1.15 1.70 -10.61
N SER A 83 -1.07 0.51 -10.03
CA SER A 83 0.18 -0.12 -9.59
C SER A 83 0.33 -1.55 -10.09
N GLN A 84 1.56 -2.00 -10.21
CA GLN A 84 1.86 -3.41 -10.49
C GLN A 84 1.73 -4.29 -9.23
N TYR A 85 1.86 -3.71 -8.02
CA TYR A 85 1.85 -4.43 -6.75
C TYR A 85 0.91 -3.79 -5.74
N VAL A 86 0.50 -4.58 -4.75
CA VAL A 86 -0.33 -4.10 -3.63
C VAL A 86 0.58 -3.49 -2.55
N GLU A 87 0.56 -2.17 -2.42
CA GLU A 87 1.27 -1.44 -1.36
C GLU A 87 0.29 -1.10 -0.21
N THR A 88 0.11 -2.06 0.68
CA THR A 88 -0.96 -2.03 1.70
C THR A 88 -0.87 -0.88 2.69
N ARG A 89 0.36 -0.48 3.07
CA ARG A 89 0.61 0.58 4.05
C ARG A 89 -0.01 1.91 3.63
N TYR A 90 0.33 2.38 2.43
CA TYR A 90 -0.15 3.67 1.91
C TYR A 90 -1.57 3.60 1.36
N ALA A 91 -2.00 2.44 0.87
CA ALA A 91 -3.39 2.24 0.45
C ALA A 91 -4.34 2.43 1.64
N ALA A 92 -3.97 1.93 2.83
CA ALA A 92 -4.74 2.15 4.05
C ALA A 92 -4.87 3.64 4.41
N ASP A 93 -3.78 4.42 4.31
CA ASP A 93 -3.79 5.85 4.60
C ASP A 93 -4.64 6.64 3.61
N LEU A 94 -4.54 6.30 2.32
CA LEU A 94 -5.34 6.95 1.27
C LEU A 94 -6.84 6.68 1.48
N LEU A 95 -7.23 5.45 1.85
CA LEU A 95 -8.62 5.05 2.07
C LEU A 95 -9.21 5.56 3.39
N ARG A 96 -8.39 5.83 4.41
CA ARG A 96 -8.84 6.45 5.67
C ARG A 96 -9.24 7.92 5.51
N MET A 97 -8.83 8.57 4.44
CA MET A 97 -9.22 9.94 4.15
C MET A 97 -10.72 10.00 3.83
N ARG A 98 -11.50 10.69 4.64
CA ARG A 98 -12.97 10.70 4.67
C ARG A 98 -13.67 11.26 3.43
N SER A 99 -12.98 11.83 2.47
CA SER A 99 -13.53 12.28 1.19
C SER A 99 -13.50 11.13 0.18
N GLY A 100 -14.61 10.69 -0.36
CA GLY A 100 -14.70 9.70 -1.45
C GLY A 100 -13.83 10.08 -2.67
N GLY A 101 -13.93 9.36 -3.78
CA GLY A 101 -13.11 9.62 -4.98
C GLY A 101 -11.71 8.99 -4.89
N VAL A 102 -11.62 7.76 -4.42
CA VAL A 102 -10.35 7.01 -4.32
C VAL A 102 -10.50 5.64 -4.98
N GLY A 103 -9.49 5.30 -5.80
CA GLY A 103 -9.36 3.96 -6.36
C GLY A 103 -7.95 3.42 -6.22
N TYR A 104 -7.85 2.10 -6.23
CA TYR A 104 -6.59 1.36 -6.32
C TYR A 104 -6.80 0.14 -7.21
N LEU A 105 -6.19 0.17 -8.39
CA LEU A 105 -6.27 -0.91 -9.37
C LEU A 105 -4.88 -1.44 -9.70
N LEU A 106 -4.81 -2.74 -9.96
CA LEU A 106 -3.58 -3.38 -10.39
C LEU A 106 -3.45 -3.29 -11.93
N LYS A 107 -2.23 -3.00 -12.42
CA LYS A 107 -1.93 -2.86 -13.86
C LYS A 107 -2.31 -4.12 -14.66
N ASP A 108 -2.18 -5.28 -14.08
CA ASP A 108 -2.53 -6.57 -14.70
C ASP A 108 -4.06 -6.76 -14.92
N ARG A 109 -4.89 -5.96 -14.24
CA ARG A 109 -6.36 -6.03 -14.31
C ARG A 109 -6.95 -5.11 -15.39
N VAL A 110 -6.16 -4.28 -16.05
CA VAL A 110 -6.63 -3.37 -17.11
C VAL A 110 -6.86 -4.09 -18.46
N ALA A 111 -6.87 -5.42 -18.48
CA ALA A 111 -7.30 -6.19 -19.64
C ALA A 111 -8.72 -5.82 -20.13
N ASN A 112 -9.58 -5.33 -19.24
CA ASN A 112 -10.91 -4.81 -19.56
C ASN A 112 -10.94 -3.28 -19.48
N VAL A 113 -10.72 -2.64 -20.64
CA VAL A 113 -10.72 -1.17 -20.77
C VAL A 113 -12.06 -0.52 -20.38
N ALA A 114 -13.19 -1.25 -20.52
CA ALA A 114 -14.50 -0.73 -20.10
C ALA A 114 -14.59 -0.64 -18.57
N GLU A 115 -14.18 -1.67 -17.85
CA GLU A 115 -14.18 -1.68 -16.39
C GLU A 115 -13.23 -0.61 -15.80
N PHE A 116 -12.10 -0.38 -16.46
CA PHE A 116 -11.17 0.68 -16.09
C PHE A 116 -11.80 2.08 -16.24
N ALA A 117 -12.47 2.36 -17.36
CA ALA A 117 -13.16 3.63 -17.59
C ALA A 117 -14.33 3.84 -16.61
N ASP A 118 -15.08 2.77 -16.30
CA ASP A 118 -16.15 2.82 -15.30
C ASP A 118 -15.59 3.11 -13.89
N ALA A 119 -14.44 2.54 -13.55
CA ALA A 119 -13.77 2.83 -12.29
C ALA A 119 -13.37 4.31 -12.18
N ILE A 120 -12.80 4.90 -13.22
CA ILE A 120 -12.45 6.32 -13.27
C ILE A 120 -13.70 7.20 -13.11
N THR A 121 -14.79 6.83 -13.78
CA THR A 121 -16.06 7.56 -13.69
C THR A 121 -16.62 7.54 -12.26
N ARG A 122 -16.59 6.38 -11.60
CA ARG A 122 -17.01 6.27 -10.19
C ARG A 122 -16.14 7.11 -9.27
N ILE A 123 -14.83 7.12 -9.48
CA ILE A 123 -13.88 7.91 -8.68
C ILE A 123 -14.15 9.40 -8.86
N ALA A 124 -14.36 9.88 -10.08
CA ALA A 124 -14.71 11.28 -10.37
C ALA A 124 -16.01 11.71 -9.69
N ALA A 125 -16.99 10.79 -9.57
CA ALA A 125 -18.24 11.00 -8.85
C ALA A 125 -18.11 10.90 -7.31
N GLY A 126 -16.91 10.77 -6.77
CA GLY A 126 -16.68 10.63 -5.33
C GLY A 126 -16.85 9.19 -4.80
N GLY A 127 -17.02 8.19 -5.69
CA GLY A 127 -17.10 6.78 -5.31
C GLY A 127 -15.73 6.13 -5.09
N THR A 128 -15.73 4.80 -4.92
CA THR A 128 -14.52 4.01 -4.68
C THR A 128 -14.41 2.89 -5.71
N ALA A 129 -13.18 2.59 -6.15
CA ALA A 129 -12.86 1.48 -7.03
C ALA A 129 -11.62 0.76 -6.52
N LEU A 130 -11.78 -0.45 -5.98
CA LEU A 130 -10.68 -1.23 -5.38
C LEU A 130 -10.59 -2.59 -6.03
N ASP A 131 -9.37 -2.99 -6.36
CA ASP A 131 -9.08 -4.37 -6.75
C ASP A 131 -9.32 -5.32 -5.55
N PRO A 132 -9.93 -6.50 -5.74
CA PRO A 132 -10.12 -7.47 -4.68
C PRO A 132 -8.85 -7.89 -3.96
N GLU A 133 -7.70 -7.94 -4.65
CA GLU A 133 -6.41 -8.26 -4.03
C GLU A 133 -5.95 -7.14 -3.09
N VAL A 134 -6.19 -5.89 -3.47
CA VAL A 134 -5.92 -4.73 -2.60
C VAL A 134 -6.77 -4.79 -1.33
N VAL A 135 -8.06 -5.13 -1.47
CA VAL A 135 -8.96 -5.30 -0.32
C VAL A 135 -8.47 -6.42 0.60
N THR A 136 -8.09 -7.56 0.02
CA THR A 136 -7.55 -8.70 0.79
C THR A 136 -6.25 -8.33 1.50
N GLY A 137 -5.34 -7.66 0.80
CA GLY A 137 -4.09 -7.17 1.37
C GLY A 137 -4.32 -6.22 2.55
N LEU A 138 -5.26 -5.28 2.42
CA LEU A 138 -5.61 -4.32 3.47
C LEU A 138 -6.21 -5.01 4.71
N LEU A 139 -7.10 -5.98 4.52
CA LEU A 139 -7.67 -6.76 5.61
C LEU A 139 -6.60 -7.56 6.37
N ASN A 140 -5.66 -8.16 5.64
CA ASN A 140 -4.55 -8.88 6.24
C ASN A 140 -3.59 -7.95 6.98
N ALA A 141 -3.22 -6.81 6.40
CA ALA A 141 -2.38 -5.80 7.04
C ALA A 141 -3.01 -5.28 8.35
N THR A 142 -4.31 -4.97 8.34
CA THR A 142 -5.03 -4.52 9.54
C THR A 142 -5.03 -5.59 10.63
N ARG A 143 -5.17 -6.87 10.28
CA ARG A 143 -5.08 -7.99 11.25
C ARG A 143 -3.68 -8.12 11.83
N HIS A 144 -2.64 -7.98 11.01
CA HIS A 144 -1.25 -8.06 11.47
C HIS A 144 -0.89 -6.92 12.42
N THR A 145 -1.24 -5.68 12.08
CA THR A 145 -1.02 -4.53 12.96
C THR A 145 -1.74 -4.72 14.30
N ALA A 146 -3.01 -5.11 14.29
CA ALA A 146 -3.75 -5.38 15.52
C ALA A 146 -3.13 -6.53 16.37
N ALA A 147 -2.57 -7.54 15.72
CA ALA A 147 -1.89 -8.64 16.39
C ALA A 147 -0.55 -8.22 17.02
N LEU A 148 0.20 -7.33 16.34
CA LEU A 148 1.43 -6.73 16.89
C LEU A 148 1.13 -5.79 18.06
N ASP A 149 0.09 -4.98 17.96
CA ASP A 149 -0.39 -4.10 19.05
C ASP A 149 -0.84 -4.87 20.30
N ALA A 150 -1.26 -6.14 20.13
CA ALA A 150 -1.63 -7.02 21.23
C ALA A 150 -0.41 -7.62 21.97
N LEU A 151 0.81 -7.44 21.46
CA LEU A 151 2.02 -7.89 22.14
C LEU A 151 2.28 -7.05 23.39
N THR A 152 2.72 -7.70 24.47
CA THR A 152 3.25 -6.98 25.62
C THR A 152 4.60 -6.33 25.27
N PRO A 153 5.06 -5.29 25.99
CA PRO A 153 6.38 -4.70 25.75
C PRO A 153 7.49 -5.75 25.73
N ARG A 154 7.41 -6.75 26.60
CA ARG A 154 8.40 -7.83 26.68
C ARG A 154 8.38 -8.76 25.45
N GLU A 155 7.20 -9.09 24.96
CA GLU A 155 7.03 -9.89 23.75
C GLU A 155 7.52 -9.12 22.52
N HIS A 156 7.26 -7.81 22.45
CA HIS A 156 7.77 -6.95 21.41
C HIS A 156 9.31 -6.91 21.40
N ASP A 157 9.97 -6.76 22.58
CA ASP A 157 11.42 -6.78 22.70
C ASP A 157 12.01 -8.14 22.27
N VAL A 158 11.36 -9.25 22.65
CA VAL A 158 11.76 -10.60 22.21
C VAL A 158 11.67 -10.73 20.69
N LEU A 159 10.56 -10.26 20.10
CA LEU A 159 10.36 -10.32 18.65
C LEU A 159 11.37 -9.44 17.89
N ALA A 160 11.72 -8.27 18.42
CA ALA A 160 12.75 -7.41 17.85
C ALA A 160 14.13 -8.12 17.82
N LEU A 161 14.52 -8.79 18.91
CA LEU A 161 15.76 -9.58 18.95
C LEU A 161 15.71 -10.82 18.03
N MET A 162 14.53 -11.44 17.85
CA MET A 162 14.33 -12.49 16.86
C MET A 162 14.56 -11.95 15.44
N ALA A 163 14.10 -10.74 15.14
CA ALA A 163 14.31 -10.09 13.85
C ALA A 163 15.78 -9.68 13.59
N GLU A 164 16.57 -9.46 14.66
CA GLU A 164 18.03 -9.34 14.58
C GLU A 164 18.76 -10.68 14.32
N GLY A 165 18.03 -11.80 14.26
CA GLY A 165 18.61 -13.12 14.07
C GLY A 165 19.16 -13.76 15.35
N ARG A 166 18.83 -13.27 16.55
CA ARG A 166 19.33 -13.80 17.82
C ARG A 166 18.73 -15.19 18.13
N SER A 167 19.54 -16.09 18.69
CA SER A 167 19.07 -17.37 19.23
C SER A 167 18.32 -17.17 20.55
N ASN A 168 17.55 -18.18 20.99
CA ASN A 168 16.85 -18.13 22.28
C ASN A 168 17.82 -17.95 23.45
N SER A 169 19.00 -18.59 23.39
CA SER A 169 20.02 -18.46 24.42
C SER A 169 20.59 -17.02 24.46
N ALA A 170 20.91 -16.41 23.31
CA ALA A 170 21.35 -15.02 23.24
C ALA A 170 20.29 -14.01 23.73
N ILE A 171 19.00 -14.30 23.51
CA ILE A 171 17.89 -13.49 24.03
C ILE A 171 17.79 -13.68 25.56
N ALA A 172 17.93 -14.90 26.07
CA ALA A 172 17.89 -15.22 27.49
C ALA A 172 19.04 -14.50 28.24
N ASP A 173 20.25 -14.56 27.72
CA ASP A 173 21.41 -13.83 28.25
C ASP A 173 21.19 -12.32 28.27
N ARG A 174 20.68 -11.75 27.17
CA ARG A 174 20.40 -10.30 27.03
C ARG A 174 19.41 -9.81 28.08
N PHE A 175 18.44 -10.63 28.45
CA PHE A 175 17.38 -10.30 29.41
C PHE A 175 17.63 -10.82 30.82
N ALA A 176 18.72 -11.55 31.05
CA ALA A 176 19.04 -12.20 32.32
C ALA A 176 17.90 -13.13 32.80
N VAL A 177 17.36 -13.96 31.90
CA VAL A 177 16.29 -14.95 32.17
C VAL A 177 16.68 -16.34 31.65
N SER A 178 15.91 -17.36 31.98
CA SER A 178 16.13 -18.72 31.41
C SER A 178 15.65 -18.79 29.95
N GLU A 179 16.24 -19.67 29.14
CA GLU A 179 15.77 -19.96 27.78
C GLU A 179 14.30 -20.40 27.78
N ARG A 180 13.86 -21.17 28.78
CA ARG A 180 12.46 -21.58 28.93
C ARG A 180 11.50 -20.40 29.09
N ALA A 181 11.95 -19.30 29.73
CA ALA A 181 11.15 -18.08 29.81
C ALA A 181 11.04 -17.40 28.45
N VAL A 182 12.12 -17.39 27.65
CA VAL A 182 12.11 -16.87 26.26
C VAL A 182 11.20 -17.72 25.38
N GLU A 183 11.26 -19.06 25.46
CA GLU A 183 10.37 -19.97 24.73
C GLU A 183 8.91 -19.71 25.03
N LYS A 184 8.56 -19.41 26.29
CA LYS A 184 7.21 -19.04 26.69
C LYS A 184 6.77 -17.73 26.01
N HIS A 185 7.63 -16.71 25.97
CA HIS A 185 7.32 -15.47 25.27
C HIS A 185 7.14 -15.73 23.76
N ILE A 186 8.01 -16.52 23.13
CA ILE A 186 7.90 -16.89 21.71
C ILE A 186 6.59 -17.63 21.44
N SER A 187 6.20 -18.55 22.29
CA SER A 187 4.91 -19.26 22.16
C SER A 187 3.72 -18.32 22.23
N ASN A 188 3.75 -17.37 23.14
CA ASN A 188 2.71 -16.35 23.26
C ASN A 188 2.68 -15.43 22.02
N ILE A 189 3.84 -15.01 21.50
CA ILE A 189 3.97 -14.25 20.25
C ILE A 189 3.30 -15.01 19.10
N PHE A 190 3.64 -16.29 18.91
CA PHE A 190 3.04 -17.12 17.85
C PHE A 190 1.52 -17.23 18.01
N SER A 191 1.03 -17.39 19.24
CA SER A 191 -0.41 -17.45 19.50
C SER A 191 -1.11 -16.11 19.14
N LYS A 192 -0.55 -14.97 19.55
CA LYS A 192 -1.10 -13.65 19.29
C LYS A 192 -1.04 -13.27 17.82
N LEU A 193 0.02 -13.67 17.11
CA LEU A 193 0.16 -13.49 15.66
C LEU A 193 -0.65 -14.50 14.84
N GLY A 194 -1.39 -15.42 15.46
CA GLY A 194 -2.19 -16.41 14.76
C GLY A 194 -1.36 -17.44 13.98
N LEU A 195 -0.17 -17.79 14.47
CA LEU A 195 0.76 -18.74 13.87
C LEU A 195 0.67 -20.12 14.56
N PRO A 196 -0.26 -21.01 14.17
CA PRO A 196 -0.41 -22.34 14.76
C PRO A 196 0.82 -23.20 14.47
N PRO A 197 1.04 -24.30 15.21
CA PRO A 197 2.02 -25.30 14.83
C PRO A 197 1.80 -25.78 13.40
N SER A 198 2.87 -25.83 12.61
CA SER A 198 2.86 -26.27 11.22
C SER A 198 4.10 -27.10 10.94
N ASP A 199 3.93 -28.16 10.17
CA ASP A 199 5.05 -29.00 9.72
C ASP A 199 5.74 -28.45 8.47
N SER A 200 5.04 -27.54 7.74
CA SER A 200 5.52 -26.93 6.49
C SER A 200 6.11 -25.53 6.67
N ASP A 201 5.79 -24.84 7.78
CA ASP A 201 6.12 -23.43 7.94
C ASP A 201 7.02 -23.17 9.15
N HIS A 202 8.04 -22.37 8.94
CA HIS A 202 8.90 -21.89 10.02
C HIS A 202 8.28 -20.68 10.72
N ARG A 203 7.45 -20.92 11.76
CA ARG A 203 6.73 -19.88 12.53
C ARG A 203 7.63 -18.72 12.98
N ARG A 204 8.89 -18.99 13.33
CA ARG A 204 9.85 -17.95 13.71
C ARG A 204 10.10 -16.97 12.56
N VAL A 205 10.25 -17.49 11.34
CA VAL A 205 10.43 -16.67 10.13
C VAL A 205 9.17 -15.86 9.86
N LEU A 206 7.99 -16.49 9.92
CA LEU A 206 6.71 -15.81 9.70
C LEU A 206 6.48 -14.68 10.71
N ALA A 207 6.81 -14.90 12.00
CA ALA A 207 6.70 -13.87 13.02
C ALA A 207 7.64 -12.67 12.76
N VAL A 208 8.88 -12.94 12.30
CA VAL A 208 9.84 -11.90 11.93
C VAL A 208 9.37 -11.14 10.69
N LEU A 209 8.85 -11.81 9.67
CA LEU A 209 8.32 -11.16 8.47
C LEU A 209 7.13 -10.26 8.81
N ALA A 210 6.22 -10.71 9.68
CA ALA A 210 5.10 -9.89 10.17
C ALA A 210 5.60 -8.62 10.87
N PHE A 211 6.64 -8.73 11.70
CA PHE A 211 7.24 -7.60 12.42
C PHE A 211 7.97 -6.60 11.51
N LEU A 212 8.67 -7.10 10.48
CA LEU A 212 9.42 -6.25 9.54
C LEU A 212 8.51 -5.58 8.51
N GLY A 213 7.39 -6.21 8.15
CA GLY A 213 6.40 -5.67 7.22
C GLY A 213 5.58 -4.50 7.79
N ASP A 214 5.61 -4.30 9.12
CA ASP A 214 4.93 -3.18 9.80
C ASP A 214 5.85 -1.95 9.98
N ARG A 215 7.16 -2.06 9.68
CA ARG A 215 8.13 -0.96 9.74
C ARG A 215 8.29 -0.30 8.38
#